data_8f4913ebd4dead8921b1f0a14d0cc5ce
#
_entry.id   8f4913ebd4dead8921b1f0a14d0cc5ce
#
_cell.length_a   1.000
_cell.length_b   1.000
_cell.length_c   1.000
_cell.angle_alpha   90.00
_cell.angle_beta   90.00
_cell.angle_gamma   90.00
#
_symmetry.space_group_name_H-M   'P 1'
#
loop_
_entity.id
_entity.type
_entity.pdbx_description
1 polymer ?
#
loop_
_entity_poly.entity_id
_entity_poly.type
_entity_poly.pdbx_seq_one_letter_code
_entity_poly.pdbx_strand_id
1 'polypeptide(L)'
;MAAIVNLYPEYETTSHLDTLRHTEYGYLDEQDHVYLDYTGSGLAARAQHRAHAQRQAEFVLGNPHSVSPTSEIATELVEKTRSRILQHFNASPDEYA
;
A
#
# COMPACT_ATOMS: atom_id res chain seq x y z
N MET A 1 -23.51 -1.98 -13.69
CA MET A 1 -22.35 -1.54 -14.51
C MET A 1 -22.76 -0.98 -15.86
N ALA A 2 -23.45 -1.71 -16.75
CA ALA A 2 -23.83 -1.21 -18.08
C ALA A 2 -24.57 0.14 -18.09
N ALA A 3 -25.42 0.42 -17.10
CA ALA A 3 -26.17 1.69 -17.03
C ALA A 3 -25.28 2.91 -16.74
N ILE A 4 -24.20 2.76 -15.96
CA ILE A 4 -23.26 3.85 -15.66
C ILE A 4 -22.43 4.19 -16.89
N VAL A 5 -21.90 3.20 -17.59
CA VAL A 5 -21.08 3.39 -18.80
C VAL A 5 -21.87 4.08 -19.91
N ASN A 6 -23.17 3.79 -20.02
CA ASN A 6 -24.02 4.48 -20.99
C ASN A 6 -24.27 5.96 -20.67
N LEU A 7 -24.26 6.33 -19.37
CA LEU A 7 -24.45 7.72 -18.92
C LEU A 7 -23.13 8.49 -18.86
N TYR A 8 -22.05 7.79 -18.56
CA TYR A 8 -20.71 8.35 -18.37
C TYR A 8 -19.66 7.44 -19.06
N PRO A 9 -19.48 7.57 -20.40
CA PRO A 9 -18.56 6.71 -21.16
C PRO A 9 -17.10 6.77 -20.65
N GLU A 10 -16.69 7.91 -20.12
CA GLU A 10 -15.37 8.11 -19.51
C GLU A 10 -15.10 7.18 -18.31
N TYR A 11 -16.13 6.60 -17.71
CA TYR A 11 -15.97 5.61 -16.63
C TYR A 11 -15.15 4.38 -17.06
N GLU A 12 -15.19 4.03 -18.36
CA GLU A 12 -14.38 2.92 -18.88
C GLU A 12 -12.88 3.14 -18.69
N THR A 13 -12.42 4.39 -18.70
CA THR A 13 -11.00 4.73 -18.50
C THR A 13 -10.51 4.38 -17.09
N THR A 14 -11.42 4.24 -16.14
CA THR A 14 -11.14 3.90 -14.74
C THR A 14 -11.49 2.44 -14.40
N SER A 15 -11.83 1.61 -15.38
CA SER A 15 -12.25 0.21 -15.17
C SER A 15 -11.20 -0.65 -14.43
N HIS A 16 -9.91 -0.26 -14.49
CA HIS A 16 -8.84 -0.88 -13.70
C HIS A 16 -9.07 -0.75 -12.19
N LEU A 17 -9.80 0.29 -11.73
CA LEU A 17 -10.16 0.46 -10.32
C LEU A 17 -11.18 -0.58 -9.87
N ASP A 18 -12.09 -1.02 -10.76
CA ASP A 18 -13.04 -2.11 -10.45
C ASP A 18 -12.28 -3.42 -10.23
N THR A 19 -11.27 -3.68 -11.06
CA THR A 19 -10.38 -4.84 -10.89
C THR A 19 -9.62 -4.76 -9.57
N LEU A 20 -9.02 -3.62 -9.27
CA LEU A 20 -8.31 -3.37 -8.02
C LEU A 20 -9.24 -3.57 -6.82
N ARG A 21 -10.45 -3.00 -6.86
CA ARG A 21 -11.45 -3.17 -5.81
C ARG A 21 -11.78 -4.64 -5.59
N HIS A 22 -12.05 -5.37 -6.65
CA HIS A 22 -12.40 -6.80 -6.55
C HIS A 22 -11.25 -7.65 -5.98
N THR A 23 -10.02 -7.44 -6.47
CA THR A 23 -8.87 -8.27 -6.07
C THR A 23 -8.34 -7.93 -4.68
N GLU A 24 -8.29 -6.64 -4.34
CA GLU A 24 -7.62 -6.18 -3.13
C GLU A 24 -8.58 -5.82 -1.98
N TYR A 25 -9.81 -5.44 -2.31
CA TYR A 25 -10.81 -4.99 -1.34
C TYR A 25 -12.12 -5.81 -1.38
N GLY A 26 -12.12 -6.97 -2.03
CA GLY A 26 -13.30 -7.82 -2.17
C GLY A 26 -13.93 -8.26 -0.85
N TYR A 27 -13.20 -8.20 0.28
CA TYR A 27 -13.72 -8.43 1.62
C TYR A 27 -14.84 -7.46 2.01
N LEU A 28 -14.91 -6.29 1.38
CA LEU A 28 -16.03 -5.36 1.58
C LEU A 28 -17.32 -5.92 1.00
N ASP A 29 -17.25 -6.51 -0.20
CA ASP A 29 -18.40 -7.13 -0.86
C ASP A 29 -18.84 -8.40 -0.14
N GLU A 30 -17.87 -9.20 0.35
CA GLU A 30 -18.12 -10.40 1.16
C GLU A 30 -18.88 -10.10 2.47
N GLN A 31 -18.74 -8.89 3.00
CA GLN A 31 -19.37 -8.42 4.23
C GLN A 31 -20.53 -7.44 3.98
N ASP A 32 -20.91 -7.22 2.73
CA ASP A 32 -21.94 -6.25 2.32
C ASP A 32 -21.68 -4.84 2.85
N HIS A 33 -20.40 -4.41 2.81
CA HIS A 33 -19.99 -3.10 3.28
C HIS A 33 -19.69 -2.13 2.15
N VAL A 34 -20.20 -0.91 2.28
CA VAL A 34 -19.81 0.25 1.48
C VAL A 34 -18.95 1.17 2.36
N TYR A 35 -17.66 1.27 2.04
CA TYR A 35 -16.74 2.10 2.81
C TYR A 35 -16.48 3.44 2.10
N LEU A 36 -16.83 4.54 2.76
CA LEU A 36 -16.71 5.91 2.21
C LEU A 36 -15.87 6.84 3.11
N ASP A 37 -15.34 6.33 4.23
CA ASP A 37 -14.63 7.15 5.24
C ASP A 37 -13.11 7.12 5.06
N TYR A 38 -12.63 7.30 3.83
CA TYR A 38 -11.18 7.37 3.55
C TYR A 38 -10.50 8.58 4.19
N THR A 39 -11.24 9.62 4.52
CA THR A 39 -10.73 10.78 5.27
C THR A 39 -10.33 10.40 6.69
N GLY A 40 -11.09 9.52 7.32
CA GLY A 40 -10.81 9.03 8.67
C GLY A 40 -9.75 7.93 8.69
N SER A 41 -9.82 6.99 7.74
CA SER A 41 -8.86 5.88 7.64
C SER A 41 -8.81 5.29 6.24
N GLY A 42 -7.61 5.19 5.66
CA GLY A 42 -7.39 4.43 4.44
C GLY A 42 -7.44 2.91 4.70
N LEU A 43 -8.06 2.17 3.79
CA LEU A 43 -8.05 0.71 3.85
C LEU A 43 -6.78 0.15 3.21
N ALA A 44 -6.17 -0.85 3.86
CA ALA A 44 -5.04 -1.55 3.32
C ALA A 44 -5.48 -2.62 2.29
N ALA A 45 -4.77 -2.68 1.16
CA ALA A 45 -4.98 -3.72 0.17
C ALA A 45 -4.56 -5.10 0.70
N ARG A 46 -5.23 -6.17 0.26
CA ARG A 46 -4.86 -7.56 0.60
C ARG A 46 -3.38 -7.86 0.29
N ALA A 47 -2.85 -7.33 -0.80
CA ALA A 47 -1.45 -7.48 -1.16
C ALA A 47 -0.50 -6.85 -0.12
N GLN A 48 -0.86 -5.71 0.47
CA GLN A 48 -0.06 -5.08 1.54
C GLN A 48 0.00 -5.94 2.79
N HIS A 49 -1.14 -6.52 3.21
CA HIS A 49 -1.18 -7.45 4.34
C HIS A 49 -0.35 -8.70 4.08
N ARG A 50 -0.49 -9.31 2.89
CA ARG A 50 0.31 -10.48 2.51
C ARG A 50 1.80 -10.18 2.52
N ALA A 51 2.22 -9.08 1.90
CA ALA A 51 3.62 -8.68 1.85
C ALA A 51 4.19 -8.38 3.24
N HIS A 52 3.39 -7.80 4.14
CA HIS A 52 3.79 -7.56 5.52
C HIS A 52 3.97 -8.87 6.29
N ALA A 53 2.99 -9.76 6.23
CA ALA A 53 3.05 -11.07 6.88
C ALA A 53 4.23 -11.90 6.37
N GLN A 54 4.47 -11.89 5.06
CA GLN A 54 5.59 -12.59 4.45
C GLN A 54 6.94 -12.07 4.97
N ARG A 55 7.14 -10.74 5.02
CA ARG A 55 8.37 -10.16 5.61
C ARG A 55 8.59 -10.60 7.06
N GLN A 56 7.53 -10.62 7.87
CA GLN A 56 7.63 -11.06 9.26
C GLN A 56 7.98 -12.55 9.39
N ALA A 57 7.58 -13.38 8.43
CA ALA A 57 7.88 -14.80 8.41
C ALA A 57 9.30 -15.11 7.87
N GLU A 58 9.80 -14.31 6.94
CA GLU A 58 11.08 -14.55 6.25
C GLU A 58 12.28 -13.93 6.96
N PHE A 59 12.09 -12.82 7.67
CA PHE A 59 13.21 -12.06 8.26
C PHE A 59 13.13 -11.98 9.79
N VAL A 60 14.26 -12.17 10.42
CA VAL A 60 14.47 -11.79 11.82
C VAL A 60 14.86 -10.32 11.83
N LEU A 61 13.94 -9.44 12.22
CA LEU A 61 14.16 -8.01 12.23
C LEU A 61 14.56 -7.55 13.63
N GLY A 62 15.82 -7.09 13.77
CA GLY A 62 16.33 -6.46 14.97
C GLY A 62 15.97 -4.98 15.05
N ASN A 63 16.46 -4.31 16.10
CA ASN A 63 16.32 -2.86 16.20
C ASN A 63 17.19 -2.17 15.13
N PRO A 64 16.63 -1.29 14.28
CA PRO A 64 17.42 -0.56 13.29
C PRO A 64 18.51 0.29 13.95
N HIS A 65 19.54 0.64 13.16
CA HIS A 65 20.69 1.47 13.58
C HIS A 65 21.62 0.83 14.62
N SER A 66 21.55 -0.49 14.78
CA SER A 66 22.51 -1.28 15.58
C SER A 66 23.39 -2.12 14.67
N VAL A 67 24.56 -2.52 15.16
CA VAL A 67 25.54 -3.34 14.43
C VAL A 67 25.29 -4.82 14.76
N SER A 68 24.40 -5.45 14.01
CA SER A 68 24.19 -6.90 14.01
C SER A 68 23.49 -7.29 12.71
N PRO A 69 23.61 -8.53 12.22
CA PRO A 69 23.01 -8.93 10.96
C PRO A 69 21.49 -8.67 10.89
N THR A 70 20.75 -8.89 11.97
CA THR A 70 19.31 -8.65 12.05
C THR A 70 18.95 -7.17 12.07
N SER A 71 19.81 -6.35 12.69
CA SER A 71 19.63 -4.89 12.74
C SER A 71 20.00 -4.23 11.42
N GLU A 72 21.00 -4.74 10.71
CA GLU A 72 21.38 -4.26 9.38
C GLU A 72 20.22 -4.45 8.38
N ILE A 73 19.58 -5.61 8.36
CA ILE A 73 18.38 -5.86 7.54
C ILE A 73 17.27 -4.86 7.87
N ALA A 74 17.01 -4.62 9.15
CA ALA A 74 16.01 -3.65 9.58
C ALA A 74 16.37 -2.22 9.14
N THR A 75 17.64 -1.83 9.26
CA THR A 75 18.15 -0.53 8.82
C THR A 75 17.98 -0.35 7.31
N GLU A 76 18.35 -1.34 6.50
CA GLU A 76 18.19 -1.30 5.05
C GLU A 76 16.72 -1.10 4.64
N LEU A 77 15.79 -1.77 5.32
CA LEU A 77 14.35 -1.60 5.05
C LEU A 77 13.86 -0.18 5.39
N VAL A 78 14.34 0.40 6.49
CA VAL A 78 14.03 1.79 6.87
C VAL A 78 14.56 2.76 5.82
N GLU A 79 15.83 2.65 5.45
CA GLU A 79 16.47 3.57 4.50
C GLU A 79 15.85 3.44 3.09
N LYS A 80 15.53 2.24 2.65
CA LYS A 80 14.80 2.01 1.40
C LYS A 80 13.41 2.65 1.42
N THR A 81 12.72 2.57 2.54
CA THR A 81 11.40 3.19 2.70
C THR A 81 11.51 4.71 2.68
N ARG A 82 12.46 5.28 3.43
CA ARG A 82 12.77 6.72 3.43
C ARG A 82 13.03 7.22 2.00
N SER A 83 13.92 6.56 1.28
CA SER A 83 14.27 6.92 -0.10
C SER A 83 13.05 6.91 -1.03
N ARG A 84 12.17 5.93 -0.90
CA ARG A 84 10.92 5.87 -1.68
C ARG A 84 9.95 7.00 -1.36
N ILE A 85 9.84 7.38 -0.09
CA ILE A 85 8.98 8.49 0.33
C ILE A 85 9.51 9.79 -0.25
N LEU A 86 10.81 10.07 -0.12
CA LEU A 86 11.44 11.26 -0.69
C LEU A 86 11.25 11.31 -2.21
N GLN A 87 11.48 10.21 -2.91
CA GLN A 87 11.24 10.12 -4.34
C GLN A 87 9.78 10.39 -4.73
N HIS A 88 8.82 9.86 -3.96
CA HIS A 88 7.40 10.07 -4.22
C HIS A 88 7.00 11.55 -4.13
N PHE A 89 7.57 12.27 -3.18
CA PHE A 89 7.33 13.71 -3.01
C PHE A 89 8.29 14.61 -3.79
N ASN A 90 9.18 14.04 -4.61
CA ASN A 90 10.24 14.77 -5.31
C ASN A 90 11.07 15.65 -4.34
N ALA A 91 11.34 15.12 -3.14
CA ALA A 91 12.08 15.80 -2.08
C ALA A 91 13.56 15.39 -2.11
N SER A 92 14.45 16.37 -1.89
CA SER A 92 15.89 16.12 -1.85
C SER A 92 16.29 15.43 -0.53
N PRO A 93 17.10 14.36 -0.55
CA PRO A 93 17.65 13.78 0.67
C PRO A 93 18.63 14.70 1.40
N ASP A 94 19.12 15.78 0.76
CA ASP A 94 20.00 16.76 1.39
C ASP A 94 19.22 17.80 2.20
N GLU A 95 17.92 17.94 1.94
CA GLU A 95 17.05 18.90 2.63
C GLU A 95 16.13 18.24 3.67
N TYR A 96 15.85 16.95 3.48
CA TYR A 96 14.90 16.18 4.31
C TYR A 96 15.58 14.93 4.88
N ALA A 97 15.76 14.91 6.18
CA ALA A 97 16.34 13.77 6.90
C ALA A 97 15.28 12.78 7.38
#